data_d2d9455b98f2c8ca6863f58856363587
#
_entry.id   d2d9455b98f2c8ca6863f58856363587
#
_cell.length_a   1.000
_cell.length_b   1.000
_cell.length_c   1.000
_cell.angle_alpha   90.00
_cell.angle_beta   90.00
_cell.angle_gamma   90.00
#
_symmetry.space_group_name_H-M   'P 1'
#
loop_
_entity.id
_entity.type
_entity.pdbx_description
1 polymer ?
#
loop_
_entity_poly.entity_id
_entity_poly.type
_entity_poly.pdbx_seq_one_letter_code
_entity_poly.pdbx_strand_id
1 'polypeptide(L)'
;QNGTLTYNGQAQSPSWNAYNPDALTLGGVTSGTNAGTYTATFTPKGQYKWADGTQTAKEVTWTINAATMTVPTQKNSLTYTGSAQSPTWNNYDSEKMTLGGTTSGTNAGSYNATFTPKTNYKWADGSTGAKTVAWSIAKAAGSLSLNKTSIKLTAAKTTDTITVTRAGDGKITATSSAPTVASVSVSGSVVTVTAKAKGSATITVSVAAGTNHTAPSNKTCSVAVTLPTNVLNDNSWATIREVSSAGLGANYWAVGDMKSIILNGAVVGYTFSNLTVNAFILGFNHNSAKEGANKIHFQIGKIGSTAVALCDSQYNNYGSSAGFRMNTSNTNSGGWNDSYMRKTVLGNTNTPTNPLANSLMAALPSDLRAVMQPVTKYTDNTGNSSNSSGNVTATTDYLFLLAEFEVFGTRSGANQYEQNSQAQYDYYKAGNSRVANNHSAVSTAVWWWLRSPYYNGSNYFRFVNTDGSSDYGNASYSAGV
;
A
#
# COMPACT_ATOMS: atom_id res chain seq x y z
N GLN A 1 -39.14 52.64 59.51
CA GLN A 1 -37.73 52.45 59.19
C GLN A 1 -37.26 53.53 58.21
N ASN A 2 -36.15 54.16 58.55
CA ASN A 2 -35.51 55.11 57.65
C ASN A 2 -34.34 54.41 56.91
N GLY A 3 -34.37 54.46 55.58
CA GLY A 3 -33.42 53.78 54.71
C GLY A 3 -33.62 52.27 54.63
N THR A 4 -32.83 51.66 53.71
CA THR A 4 -32.88 50.21 53.48
C THR A 4 -31.71 49.54 54.14
N LEU A 5 -31.94 48.51 54.92
CA LEU A 5 -30.90 47.60 55.43
C LEU A 5 -30.79 46.41 54.50
N THR A 6 -29.53 45.99 54.22
CA THR A 6 -29.23 44.80 53.47
C THR A 6 -28.27 43.96 54.28
N TYR A 7 -28.47 42.63 54.25
CA TYR A 7 -27.64 41.70 54.97
C TYR A 7 -26.14 41.87 54.62
N ASN A 8 -25.35 42.01 55.72
CA ASN A 8 -23.89 42.21 55.64
C ASN A 8 -23.09 41.31 56.60
N GLY A 9 -23.78 40.37 57.22
CA GLY A 9 -23.20 39.43 58.18
C GLY A 9 -23.06 40.00 59.61
N GLN A 10 -23.39 41.28 59.88
CA GLN A 10 -23.29 41.93 61.15
C GLN A 10 -24.68 42.26 61.66
N ALA A 11 -24.80 42.45 62.98
CA ALA A 11 -26.02 42.94 63.59
C ALA A 11 -26.30 44.38 63.18
N GLN A 12 -27.52 44.64 62.70
CA GLN A 12 -27.95 45.90 62.13
C GLN A 12 -29.21 46.37 62.93
N SER A 13 -29.28 47.64 63.14
CA SER A 13 -30.43 48.29 63.75
C SER A 13 -31.01 49.35 62.84
N PRO A 14 -32.32 49.44 62.61
CA PRO A 14 -32.92 50.48 61.83
C PRO A 14 -32.85 51.82 62.47
N SER A 15 -32.70 52.89 61.72
CA SER A 15 -33.03 54.21 62.12
C SER A 15 -34.54 54.46 61.87
N TRP A 16 -35.13 55.37 62.62
CA TRP A 16 -36.58 55.58 62.60
C TRP A 16 -36.93 57.03 62.24
N ASN A 17 -37.87 57.21 61.31
CA ASN A 17 -38.43 58.53 61.05
C ASN A 17 -39.31 58.99 62.22
N ALA A 18 -39.13 60.25 62.58
CA ALA A 18 -39.94 60.90 63.63
C ALA A 18 -39.86 60.22 65.06
N TYR A 19 -38.81 59.44 65.29
CA TYR A 19 -38.58 58.85 66.63
C TYR A 19 -37.87 59.85 67.53
N ASN A 20 -38.56 60.18 68.59
CA ASN A 20 -38.01 61.00 69.72
C ASN A 20 -37.79 60.11 70.96
N PRO A 21 -36.56 59.84 71.38
CA PRO A 21 -36.26 59.00 72.50
C PRO A 21 -36.76 59.56 73.86
N ASP A 22 -37.02 60.92 73.95
CA ASP A 22 -37.57 61.55 75.14
C ASP A 22 -39.07 61.28 75.30
N ALA A 23 -39.76 61.14 74.16
CA ALA A 23 -41.20 60.93 74.13
C ALA A 23 -41.65 59.47 74.04
N LEU A 24 -40.78 58.59 73.50
CA LEU A 24 -41.11 57.18 73.23
C LEU A 24 -40.03 56.24 73.76
N THR A 25 -40.48 55.10 74.29
CA THR A 25 -39.65 53.95 74.63
C THR A 25 -39.65 53.04 73.43
N LEU A 26 -38.42 52.70 72.94
CA LEU A 26 -38.18 51.70 71.89
C LEU A 26 -37.96 50.35 72.52
N GLY A 27 -38.75 49.36 72.13
CA GLY A 27 -38.70 47.97 72.58
C GLY A 27 -38.93 46.98 71.45
N GLY A 28 -39.24 45.74 71.83
CA GLY A 28 -39.38 44.67 70.86
C GLY A 28 -38.02 44.24 70.23
N VAL A 29 -37.98 43.81 68.98
CA VAL A 29 -36.73 43.44 68.30
C VAL A 29 -36.14 44.69 67.66
N THR A 30 -35.10 45.26 68.25
CA THR A 30 -34.46 46.53 67.84
C THR A 30 -33.20 46.34 67.07
N SER A 31 -32.67 45.09 66.94
CA SER A 31 -31.54 44.72 66.10
C SER A 31 -31.76 43.35 65.53
N GLY A 32 -31.15 43.08 64.37
CA GLY A 32 -31.17 41.76 63.68
C GLY A 32 -29.92 41.55 62.84
N THR A 33 -29.53 40.29 62.73
CA THR A 33 -28.36 39.94 61.89
C THR A 33 -28.81 39.37 60.57
N ASN A 34 -29.86 38.55 60.53
CA ASN A 34 -30.30 37.85 59.29
C ASN A 34 -31.27 38.70 58.48
N ALA A 35 -31.33 38.40 57.18
CA ALA A 35 -32.37 38.95 56.31
C ALA A 35 -33.74 38.46 56.79
N GLY A 36 -34.69 39.36 56.90
CA GLY A 36 -36.02 39.05 57.38
C GLY A 36 -36.78 40.30 57.84
N THR A 37 -38.00 40.09 58.27
CA THR A 37 -38.86 41.12 58.86
C THR A 37 -38.88 40.96 60.39
N TYR A 38 -38.69 42.02 61.04
CA TYR A 38 -38.63 42.12 62.51
C TYR A 38 -39.68 43.13 63.03
N THR A 39 -40.07 43.01 64.24
CA THR A 39 -41.05 43.91 64.88
C THR A 39 -40.44 44.65 66.03
N ALA A 40 -40.40 45.98 65.94
CA ALA A 40 -40.08 46.88 66.99
C ALA A 40 -41.38 47.44 67.64
N THR A 41 -41.31 47.78 68.94
CA THR A 41 -42.44 48.41 69.62
C THR A 41 -42.07 49.82 70.09
N PHE A 42 -43.01 50.73 69.94
CA PHE A 42 -42.88 52.09 70.40
C PHE A 42 -43.97 52.35 71.48
N THR A 43 -43.58 52.77 72.67
CA THR A 43 -44.49 53.03 73.73
C THR A 43 -44.32 54.48 74.20
N PRO A 44 -45.41 55.34 74.27
CA PRO A 44 -45.32 56.68 74.80
C PRO A 44 -44.84 56.69 76.27
N LYS A 45 -43.96 57.66 76.63
CA LYS A 45 -43.44 57.86 77.96
C LYS A 45 -44.27 58.92 78.75
N GLY A 46 -44.45 58.75 80.04
CA GLY A 46 -45.04 59.73 80.91
C GLY A 46 -46.36 60.28 80.42
N GLN A 47 -46.35 61.60 80.06
CA GLN A 47 -47.57 62.29 79.58
C GLN A 47 -47.78 62.23 78.07
N TYR A 48 -46.88 61.65 77.31
CA TYR A 48 -47.03 61.55 75.89
C TYR A 48 -48.12 60.51 75.54
N LYS A 49 -48.85 60.78 74.48
CA LYS A 49 -49.90 59.91 73.92
C LYS A 49 -49.84 59.89 72.42
N TRP A 50 -50.29 58.81 71.75
CA TRP A 50 -50.52 58.76 70.30
C TRP A 50 -51.65 59.74 69.95
N ALA A 51 -51.75 60.07 68.69
CA ALA A 51 -52.79 60.96 68.18
C ALA A 51 -54.23 60.45 68.45
N ASP A 52 -54.38 59.17 68.69
CA ASP A 52 -55.64 58.51 69.02
C ASP A 52 -55.94 58.53 70.51
N GLY A 53 -55.12 59.22 71.35
CA GLY A 53 -55.25 59.37 72.74
C GLY A 53 -54.74 58.19 73.58
N THR A 54 -54.28 57.09 73.01
CA THR A 54 -53.79 55.90 73.71
C THR A 54 -52.30 56.03 74.10
N GLN A 55 -51.87 55.19 75.07
CA GLN A 55 -50.47 55.02 75.54
C GLN A 55 -49.98 53.58 75.35
N THR A 56 -50.80 52.76 74.66
CA THR A 56 -50.41 51.35 74.37
C THR A 56 -49.28 51.29 73.35
N ALA A 57 -48.43 50.30 73.55
CA ALA A 57 -47.36 50.04 72.60
C ALA A 57 -47.91 49.82 71.19
N LYS A 58 -47.30 50.48 70.19
CA LYS A 58 -47.58 50.19 68.81
C LYS A 58 -46.40 49.47 68.16
N GLU A 59 -46.71 48.44 67.32
CA GLU A 59 -45.76 47.66 66.60
C GLU A 59 -45.44 48.30 65.24
N VAL A 60 -44.17 48.31 64.91
CA VAL A 60 -43.70 48.76 63.56
C VAL A 60 -42.74 47.71 63.06
N THR A 61 -43.05 47.19 61.91
CA THR A 61 -42.15 46.23 61.26
C THR A 61 -41.00 46.94 60.55
N TRP A 62 -39.85 46.34 60.60
CA TRP A 62 -38.65 46.73 59.87
C TRP A 62 -37.97 45.53 59.18
N THR A 63 -37.16 45.74 58.16
CA THR A 63 -36.69 44.68 57.32
C THR A 63 -35.18 44.81 57.06
N ILE A 64 -34.43 43.71 57.11
CA ILE A 64 -33.12 43.50 56.49
C ILE A 64 -33.35 42.72 55.26
N ASN A 65 -33.09 43.34 54.08
CA ASN A 65 -33.20 42.66 52.80
C ASN A 65 -32.08 41.64 52.57
N ALA A 66 -32.36 40.56 51.88
CA ALA A 66 -31.33 39.59 51.48
C ALA A 66 -30.32 40.28 50.52
N ALA A 67 -29.04 39.95 50.70
CA ALA A 67 -27.99 40.42 49.83
C ALA A 67 -28.09 39.78 48.42
N THR A 68 -27.90 40.61 47.39
CA THR A 68 -28.00 40.13 45.99
C THR A 68 -26.71 39.51 45.50
N MET A 69 -26.83 38.46 44.66
CA MET A 69 -25.73 37.76 44.04
C MET A 69 -25.94 37.62 42.53
N THR A 70 -24.84 37.52 41.81
CA THR A 70 -24.82 37.20 40.41
C THR A 70 -24.77 35.69 40.21
N VAL A 71 -25.52 35.16 39.21
CA VAL A 71 -25.49 33.73 38.84
C VAL A 71 -24.09 33.39 38.34
N PRO A 72 -23.45 32.30 38.85
CA PRO A 72 -22.15 31.86 38.40
C PRO A 72 -22.11 31.51 36.90
N THR A 73 -20.91 31.59 36.31
CA THR A 73 -20.63 31.18 34.93
C THR A 73 -19.36 30.34 34.91
N GLN A 74 -19.22 29.41 33.95
CA GLN A 74 -18.00 28.63 33.81
C GLN A 74 -16.81 29.57 33.55
N LYS A 75 -15.74 29.42 34.30
CA LYS A 75 -14.53 30.26 34.22
C LYS A 75 -13.48 29.69 33.23
N ASN A 76 -13.23 28.39 33.29
CA ASN A 76 -12.21 27.71 32.53
C ASN A 76 -12.80 26.96 31.35
N SER A 77 -12.09 26.96 30.19
CA SER A 77 -12.37 26.04 29.10
C SER A 77 -11.84 24.66 29.44
N LEU A 78 -12.65 23.64 29.28
CA LEU A 78 -12.27 22.25 29.47
C LEU A 78 -12.23 21.56 28.12
N THR A 79 -11.21 20.72 27.91
CA THR A 79 -11.05 19.85 26.72
C THR A 79 -10.91 18.41 27.20
N TYR A 80 -11.50 17.48 26.49
CA TYR A 80 -11.47 16.06 26.83
C TYR A 80 -10.04 15.55 27.07
N THR A 81 -9.83 14.86 28.20
CA THR A 81 -8.55 14.28 28.62
C THR A 81 -8.60 12.79 28.89
N GLY A 82 -9.80 12.19 28.87
CA GLY A 82 -10.05 10.82 29.29
C GLY A 82 -10.31 10.66 30.78
N SER A 83 -10.12 11.72 31.61
CA SER A 83 -10.35 11.73 33.06
C SER A 83 -11.51 12.64 33.43
N ALA A 84 -12.11 12.42 34.59
CA ALA A 84 -13.16 13.29 35.14
C ALA A 84 -12.60 14.71 35.36
N GLN A 85 -13.34 15.71 34.90
CA GLN A 85 -13.02 17.12 35.00
C GLN A 85 -14.18 17.88 35.62
N SER A 86 -13.86 18.91 36.42
CA SER A 86 -14.84 19.82 37.02
C SER A 86 -14.56 21.24 36.56
N PRO A 87 -15.59 22.04 36.23
CA PRO A 87 -15.42 23.43 35.92
C PRO A 87 -15.07 24.25 37.18
N THR A 88 -14.33 25.32 36.99
CA THR A 88 -14.24 26.42 37.94
C THR A 88 -15.27 27.49 37.54
N TRP A 89 -15.67 28.29 38.52
CA TRP A 89 -16.80 29.22 38.35
C TRP A 89 -16.38 30.66 38.63
N ASN A 90 -16.84 31.58 37.81
CA ASN A 90 -16.87 32.99 38.15
C ASN A 90 -18.06 33.22 39.10
N ASN A 91 -17.92 34.15 40.08
CA ASN A 91 -18.95 34.57 41.02
C ASN A 91 -19.49 33.47 41.94
N TYR A 92 -18.80 32.33 42.05
CA TYR A 92 -19.15 31.27 42.99
C TYR A 92 -18.45 31.50 44.34
N ASP A 93 -19.28 31.51 45.39
CA ASP A 93 -18.85 31.61 46.78
C ASP A 93 -19.64 30.58 47.62
N SER A 94 -18.91 29.59 48.13
CA SER A 94 -19.52 28.51 48.90
C SER A 94 -20.18 28.96 50.21
N GLU A 95 -19.81 30.13 50.71
CA GLU A 95 -20.45 30.71 51.93
C GLU A 95 -21.82 31.31 51.62
N LYS A 96 -22.06 31.72 50.37
CA LYS A 96 -23.27 32.43 49.96
C LYS A 96 -24.28 31.54 49.19
N MET A 97 -23.79 30.47 48.55
CA MET A 97 -24.63 29.56 47.77
C MET A 97 -24.16 28.11 47.83
N THR A 98 -25.04 27.18 47.53
CA THR A 98 -24.73 25.77 47.35
C THR A 98 -24.60 25.41 45.89
N LEU A 99 -23.59 24.58 45.55
CA LEU A 99 -23.37 23.97 44.24
C LEU A 99 -23.94 22.55 44.24
N GLY A 100 -24.74 22.23 43.23
CA GLY A 100 -25.34 20.93 43.01
C GLY A 100 -25.45 20.59 41.53
N GLY A 101 -26.28 19.62 41.18
CA GLY A 101 -26.44 19.13 39.81
C GLY A 101 -25.23 18.33 39.36
N THR A 102 -24.90 18.36 38.08
CA THR A 102 -23.71 17.68 37.52
C THR A 102 -22.50 18.59 37.66
N THR A 103 -21.64 18.30 38.63
CA THR A 103 -20.47 19.11 38.98
C THR A 103 -19.15 18.58 38.38
N SER A 104 -19.17 17.38 37.76
CA SER A 104 -18.04 16.78 37.03
C SER A 104 -18.52 16.00 35.86
N GLY A 105 -17.64 15.83 34.83
CA GLY A 105 -17.90 15.03 33.63
C GLY A 105 -16.60 14.47 33.06
N THR A 106 -16.70 13.34 32.37
CA THR A 106 -15.53 12.71 31.70
C THR A 106 -15.56 12.92 30.19
N ASN A 107 -16.73 12.81 29.55
CA ASN A 107 -16.86 12.91 28.12
C ASN A 107 -17.00 14.36 27.65
N ALA A 108 -16.64 14.62 26.38
CA ALA A 108 -16.97 15.88 25.76
C ALA A 108 -18.49 16.02 25.62
N GLY A 109 -19.01 17.20 25.97
CA GLY A 109 -20.44 17.45 25.98
C GLY A 109 -20.83 18.62 26.86
N SER A 110 -22.14 18.84 26.98
CA SER A 110 -22.73 19.85 27.86
C SER A 110 -23.32 19.20 29.10
N TYR A 111 -23.16 19.86 30.22
CA TYR A 111 -23.59 19.43 31.52
C TYR A 111 -24.31 20.58 32.25
N ASN A 112 -25.09 20.29 33.28
CA ASN A 112 -25.84 21.29 34.04
C ASN A 112 -25.46 21.23 35.50
N ALA A 113 -24.90 22.29 36.00
CA ALA A 113 -24.76 22.55 37.47
C ALA A 113 -25.93 23.37 37.98
N THR A 114 -26.24 23.29 39.26
CA THR A 114 -27.26 24.11 39.92
C THR A 114 -26.63 24.90 41.04
N PHE A 115 -27.07 26.14 41.17
CA PHE A 115 -26.65 27.02 42.25
C PHE A 115 -27.89 27.50 43.02
N THR A 116 -27.87 27.38 44.33
CA THR A 116 -29.00 27.76 45.18
C THR A 116 -28.49 28.74 46.24
N PRO A 117 -29.06 29.93 46.34
CA PRO A 117 -28.75 30.86 47.41
C PRO A 117 -28.96 30.24 48.81
N LYS A 118 -28.01 30.47 49.72
CA LYS A 118 -28.21 30.18 51.10
C LYS A 118 -29.09 31.26 51.78
N THR A 119 -29.57 30.97 52.98
CA THR A 119 -30.30 31.95 53.82
C THR A 119 -29.57 33.29 53.82
N ASN A 120 -30.28 34.38 53.71
CA ASN A 120 -29.78 35.76 53.70
C ASN A 120 -29.29 36.24 52.31
N TYR A 121 -29.33 35.41 51.28
CA TYR A 121 -28.94 35.76 49.94
C TYR A 121 -30.06 35.53 48.92
N LYS A 122 -30.05 36.27 47.84
CA LYS A 122 -30.95 36.16 46.71
C LYS A 122 -30.24 36.50 45.37
N TRP A 123 -30.77 36.03 44.30
CA TRP A 123 -30.27 36.43 42.96
C TRP A 123 -30.61 37.90 42.67
N ALA A 124 -29.86 38.49 41.70
CA ALA A 124 -30.09 39.89 41.29
C ALA A 124 -31.53 40.15 40.80
N ASP A 125 -32.23 39.13 40.27
CA ASP A 125 -33.65 39.19 39.88
C ASP A 125 -34.62 39.07 41.04
N GLY A 126 -34.13 39.00 42.26
CA GLY A 126 -34.93 38.86 43.48
C GLY A 126 -35.32 37.45 43.86
N SER A 127 -35.13 36.45 43.02
CA SER A 127 -35.48 35.05 43.29
C SER A 127 -34.48 34.38 44.25
N THR A 128 -34.93 33.34 44.96
CA THR A 128 -34.13 32.51 45.89
C THR A 128 -34.05 31.06 45.46
N GLY A 129 -34.73 30.69 44.37
CA GLY A 129 -34.73 29.33 43.84
C GLY A 129 -33.40 28.95 43.16
N ALA A 130 -33.17 27.64 42.97
CA ALA A 130 -32.03 27.13 42.24
C ALA A 130 -31.97 27.65 40.80
N LYS A 131 -30.81 28.09 40.34
CA LYS A 131 -30.53 28.41 38.96
C LYS A 131 -29.66 27.31 38.31
N THR A 132 -30.07 26.84 37.15
CA THR A 132 -29.29 25.89 36.34
C THR A 132 -28.33 26.65 35.42
N VAL A 133 -27.08 26.25 35.44
CA VAL A 133 -26.00 26.83 34.63
C VAL A 133 -25.34 25.72 33.81
N ALA A 134 -25.38 25.86 32.49
CA ALA A 134 -24.70 24.94 31.61
C ALA A 134 -23.18 25.17 31.63
N TRP A 135 -22.45 24.07 31.57
CA TRP A 135 -21.00 24.06 31.41
C TRP A 135 -20.60 22.95 30.42
N SER A 136 -19.42 22.97 29.88
CA SER A 136 -19.04 22.03 28.82
C SER A 136 -17.59 21.60 28.88
N ILE A 137 -17.34 20.39 28.31
CA ILE A 137 -16.04 19.86 27.94
C ILE A 137 -16.01 19.78 26.41
N ALA A 138 -15.06 20.49 25.79
CA ALA A 138 -14.85 20.46 24.34
C ALA A 138 -14.22 19.13 23.91
N LYS A 139 -14.42 18.73 22.64
CA LYS A 139 -13.73 17.58 22.06
C LYS A 139 -12.23 17.86 21.95
N ALA A 140 -11.42 16.83 22.21
CA ALA A 140 -9.98 16.86 21.92
C ALA A 140 -9.73 16.75 20.42
N ALA A 141 -8.55 17.16 19.96
CA ALA A 141 -8.15 16.97 18.58
C ALA A 141 -7.94 15.48 18.27
N GLY A 142 -8.54 14.99 17.20
CA GLY A 142 -8.26 13.66 16.66
C GLY A 142 -6.93 13.64 15.92
N SER A 143 -6.31 12.46 15.80
CA SER A 143 -5.12 12.24 14.97
C SER A 143 -5.29 11.03 14.06
N LEU A 144 -4.56 11.00 12.93
CA LEU A 144 -4.56 9.91 11.96
C LEU A 144 -3.17 9.78 11.34
N SER A 145 -2.63 8.56 11.35
CA SER A 145 -1.43 8.18 10.62
C SER A 145 -1.59 6.82 9.95
N LEU A 146 -0.85 6.61 8.87
CA LEU A 146 -0.80 5.36 8.13
C LEU A 146 0.62 4.79 8.21
N ASN A 147 0.74 3.47 8.29
CA ASN A 147 2.04 2.79 8.27
C ASN A 147 2.69 2.75 6.87
N LYS A 148 1.91 3.08 5.81
CA LYS A 148 2.37 3.10 4.41
C LYS A 148 1.79 4.31 3.69
N THR A 149 2.62 4.92 2.84
CA THR A 149 2.22 6.02 1.93
C THR A 149 2.16 5.58 0.46
N SER A 150 2.67 4.37 0.16
CA SER A 150 2.63 3.77 -1.16
C SER A 150 2.52 2.24 -1.08
N ILE A 151 1.86 1.64 -2.08
CA ILE A 151 1.68 0.20 -2.25
C ILE A 151 1.93 -0.13 -3.73
N LYS A 152 2.68 -1.21 -3.99
CA LYS A 152 2.77 -1.85 -5.29
C LYS A 152 2.06 -3.21 -5.23
N LEU A 153 1.07 -3.42 -6.13
CA LEU A 153 0.36 -4.68 -6.30
C LEU A 153 0.73 -5.29 -7.66
N THR A 154 0.97 -6.59 -7.66
CA THR A 154 1.43 -7.34 -8.84
C THR A 154 0.65 -8.65 -8.95
N ALA A 155 0.87 -9.44 -9.99
CA ALA A 155 0.30 -10.77 -10.12
C ALA A 155 0.66 -11.70 -8.94
N ALA A 156 1.86 -11.55 -8.39
CA ALA A 156 2.31 -12.34 -7.24
C ALA A 156 1.78 -11.80 -5.90
N LYS A 157 1.36 -10.55 -5.85
CA LYS A 157 0.87 -9.87 -4.64
C LYS A 157 -0.35 -9.02 -4.99
N THR A 158 -1.51 -9.64 -5.08
CA THR A 158 -2.76 -8.99 -5.48
C THR A 158 -3.43 -8.21 -4.35
N THR A 159 -2.97 -8.36 -3.11
CA THR A 159 -3.49 -7.65 -1.94
C THR A 159 -2.36 -7.11 -1.06
N ASP A 160 -2.62 -5.98 -0.39
CA ASP A 160 -1.77 -5.45 0.69
C ASP A 160 -2.63 -4.71 1.70
N THR A 161 -2.06 -4.43 2.88
CA THR A 161 -2.79 -3.77 3.97
C THR A 161 -2.13 -2.47 4.40
N ILE A 162 -2.97 -1.52 4.82
CA ILE A 162 -2.58 -0.29 5.49
C ILE A 162 -3.08 -0.38 6.92
N THR A 163 -2.19 -0.26 7.89
CA THR A 163 -2.55 -0.14 9.30
C THR A 163 -2.76 1.32 9.65
N VAL A 164 -3.91 1.61 10.25
CA VAL A 164 -4.34 2.93 10.66
C VAL A 164 -4.08 3.10 12.15
N THR A 165 -3.30 4.11 12.52
CA THR A 165 -3.12 4.54 13.91
C THR A 165 -3.86 5.86 14.09
N ARG A 166 -4.66 5.98 15.17
CA ARG A 166 -5.47 7.17 15.44
C ARG A 166 -5.58 7.46 16.92
N ALA A 167 -5.75 8.74 17.27
CA ALA A 167 -6.39 9.17 18.50
C ALA A 167 -7.83 9.57 18.17
N GLY A 168 -8.79 8.96 18.87
CA GLY A 168 -10.21 9.21 18.65
C GLY A 168 -11.03 7.93 18.50
N ASP A 169 -12.33 8.09 18.74
CA ASP A 169 -13.35 7.05 18.78
C ASP A 169 -14.24 7.01 17.52
N GLY A 170 -14.00 7.89 16.56
CA GLY A 170 -14.77 7.96 15.31
C GLY A 170 -14.53 6.79 14.37
N LYS A 171 -15.46 6.51 13.46
CA LYS A 171 -15.39 5.42 12.48
C LYS A 171 -14.29 5.68 11.45
N ILE A 172 -13.47 4.68 11.16
CA ILE A 172 -12.51 4.68 10.04
C ILE A 172 -13.27 4.32 8.75
N THR A 173 -12.99 5.06 7.68
CA THR A 173 -13.44 4.78 6.32
C THR A 173 -12.29 4.91 5.35
N ALA A 174 -12.35 4.20 4.23
CA ALA A 174 -11.39 4.33 3.15
C ALA A 174 -12.09 4.33 1.80
N THR A 175 -11.59 5.14 0.87
CA THR A 175 -12.08 5.22 -0.51
C THR A 175 -10.92 5.13 -1.48
N SER A 176 -11.17 4.56 -2.66
CA SER A 176 -10.23 4.51 -3.77
C SER A 176 -10.65 5.53 -4.84
N SER A 177 -9.69 6.26 -5.39
CA SER A 177 -9.93 7.17 -6.53
C SER A 177 -10.25 6.41 -7.83
N ALA A 178 -9.87 5.12 -7.91
CA ALA A 178 -10.13 4.24 -9.04
C ALA A 178 -10.48 2.81 -8.54
N PRO A 179 -11.73 2.56 -8.11
CA PRO A 179 -12.13 1.26 -7.53
C PRO A 179 -12.03 0.08 -8.53
N THR A 180 -12.06 0.37 -9.82
CA THR A 180 -11.86 -0.61 -10.90
C THR A 180 -10.40 -1.02 -11.07
N VAL A 181 -9.44 -0.21 -10.58
CA VAL A 181 -8.01 -0.51 -10.55
C VAL A 181 -7.63 -1.16 -9.23
N ALA A 182 -8.02 -0.54 -8.11
CA ALA A 182 -7.77 -1.06 -6.78
C ALA A 182 -8.98 -0.79 -5.88
N SER A 183 -9.57 -1.84 -5.33
CA SER A 183 -10.66 -1.74 -4.36
C SER A 183 -10.13 -1.77 -2.93
N VAL A 184 -10.95 -1.24 -1.99
CA VAL A 184 -10.60 -1.21 -0.57
C VAL A 184 -11.72 -1.79 0.28
N SER A 185 -11.34 -2.40 1.40
CA SER A 185 -12.23 -2.76 2.49
C SER A 185 -11.60 -2.38 3.83
N VAL A 186 -12.44 -2.08 4.85
CA VAL A 186 -11.97 -1.67 6.17
C VAL A 186 -12.48 -2.64 7.21
N SER A 187 -11.58 -3.17 8.04
CA SER A 187 -11.89 -4.01 9.19
C SER A 187 -11.09 -3.53 10.40
N GLY A 188 -11.78 -2.99 11.40
CA GLY A 188 -11.12 -2.37 12.56
C GLY A 188 -10.17 -1.24 12.13
N SER A 189 -8.89 -1.38 12.45
CA SER A 189 -7.82 -0.43 12.09
C SER A 189 -7.02 -0.85 10.84
N VAL A 190 -7.51 -1.84 10.07
CA VAL A 190 -6.83 -2.34 8.87
C VAL A 190 -7.65 -2.01 7.64
N VAL A 191 -7.01 -1.36 6.66
CA VAL A 191 -7.54 -1.14 5.31
C VAL A 191 -6.85 -2.14 4.39
N THR A 192 -7.61 -3.07 3.82
CA THR A 192 -7.13 -4.02 2.81
C THR A 192 -7.33 -3.40 1.42
N VAL A 193 -6.26 -3.36 0.64
CA VAL A 193 -6.24 -2.90 -0.76
C VAL A 193 -6.11 -4.10 -1.66
N THR A 194 -7.01 -4.26 -2.64
CA THR A 194 -7.04 -5.40 -3.57
C THR A 194 -6.93 -4.91 -5.01
N ALA A 195 -5.98 -5.45 -5.77
CA ALA A 195 -5.82 -5.20 -7.19
C ALA A 195 -7.02 -5.72 -8.00
N LYS A 196 -7.46 -4.96 -9.01
CA LYS A 196 -8.52 -5.33 -9.94
C LYS A 196 -8.07 -5.26 -11.39
N ALA A 197 -7.39 -4.19 -11.76
CA ALA A 197 -6.86 -3.98 -13.11
C ALA A 197 -5.54 -3.19 -13.06
N LYS A 198 -4.74 -3.27 -14.13
CA LYS A 198 -3.52 -2.45 -14.30
C LYS A 198 -3.86 -0.96 -14.23
N GLY A 199 -3.05 -0.19 -13.52
CA GLY A 199 -3.22 1.25 -13.39
C GLY A 199 -2.70 1.79 -12.07
N SER A 200 -3.17 2.98 -11.70
CA SER A 200 -2.87 3.61 -10.41
C SER A 200 -4.13 4.09 -9.72
N ALA A 201 -4.11 4.13 -8.41
CA ALA A 201 -5.17 4.65 -7.56
C ALA A 201 -4.57 5.38 -6.36
N THR A 202 -5.34 6.27 -5.77
CA THR A 202 -5.04 6.88 -4.47
C THR A 202 -6.09 6.41 -3.48
N ILE A 203 -5.65 5.81 -2.40
CA ILE A 203 -6.51 5.43 -1.28
C ILE A 203 -6.53 6.58 -0.29
N THR A 204 -7.71 7.12 -0.03
CA THR A 204 -7.94 8.14 1.00
C THR A 204 -8.55 7.49 2.21
N VAL A 205 -7.89 7.63 3.36
CA VAL A 205 -8.36 7.15 4.67
C VAL A 205 -8.84 8.34 5.49
N SER A 206 -10.02 8.21 6.08
CA SER A 206 -10.66 9.24 6.89
C SER A 206 -11.12 8.64 8.22
N VAL A 207 -11.16 9.47 9.26
CA VAL A 207 -11.73 9.14 10.55
C VAL A 207 -12.80 10.19 10.87
N ALA A 208 -14.02 9.73 11.10
CA ALA A 208 -15.11 10.63 11.48
C ALA A 208 -14.86 11.26 12.87
N ALA A 209 -15.53 12.38 13.16
CA ALA A 209 -15.61 12.86 14.53
C ALA A 209 -16.31 11.81 15.42
N GLY A 210 -15.72 11.55 16.57
CA GLY A 210 -16.30 10.69 17.59
C GLY A 210 -17.02 11.48 18.67
N THR A 211 -17.34 10.82 19.79
CA THR A 211 -17.93 11.46 20.95
C THR A 211 -16.96 12.47 21.56
N ASN A 212 -15.70 12.07 21.72
CA ASN A 212 -14.70 12.79 22.51
C ASN A 212 -13.62 13.49 21.68
N HIS A 213 -13.54 13.21 20.37
CA HIS A 213 -12.52 13.77 19.49
C HIS A 213 -13.14 14.37 18.22
N THR A 214 -12.50 15.42 17.71
CA THR A 214 -12.80 15.98 16.39
C THR A 214 -12.25 15.07 15.30
N ALA A 215 -12.78 15.17 14.07
CA ALA A 215 -12.23 14.49 12.89
C ALA A 215 -10.83 15.02 12.59
N PRO A 216 -9.81 14.16 12.44
CA PRO A 216 -8.50 14.56 11.93
C PRO A 216 -8.53 14.81 10.42
N SER A 217 -7.47 15.40 9.88
CA SER A 217 -7.27 15.49 8.43
C SER A 217 -7.07 14.12 7.82
N ASN A 218 -7.64 13.89 6.63
CA ASN A 218 -7.49 12.67 5.87
C ASN A 218 -6.02 12.37 5.54
N LYS A 219 -5.70 11.09 5.36
CA LYS A 219 -4.39 10.63 4.88
C LYS A 219 -4.55 9.80 3.63
N THR A 220 -3.54 9.83 2.77
CA THR A 220 -3.54 9.12 1.49
C THR A 220 -2.41 8.12 1.37
N CYS A 221 -2.66 7.06 0.59
CA CYS A 221 -1.67 6.09 0.16
C CYS A 221 -1.80 5.90 -1.36
N SER A 222 -0.69 6.06 -2.10
CA SER A 222 -0.65 5.80 -3.53
C SER A 222 -0.59 4.30 -3.80
N VAL A 223 -1.28 3.84 -4.85
CA VAL A 223 -1.30 2.43 -5.26
C VAL A 223 -0.94 2.34 -6.73
N ALA A 224 0.07 1.53 -7.04
CA ALA A 224 0.41 1.13 -8.40
C ALA A 224 0.07 -0.36 -8.58
N VAL A 225 -0.72 -0.67 -9.60
CA VAL A 225 -1.11 -2.05 -9.96
C VAL A 225 -0.48 -2.41 -11.29
N THR A 226 0.36 -3.46 -11.29
CA THR A 226 1.06 -3.99 -12.47
C THR A 226 0.60 -5.41 -12.77
N LEU A 227 -0.69 -5.60 -13.02
CA LEU A 227 -1.22 -6.88 -13.47
C LEU A 227 -0.88 -7.09 -14.96
N PRO A 228 -0.51 -8.34 -15.38
CA PRO A 228 -0.30 -8.66 -16.79
C PRO A 228 -1.64 -8.71 -17.53
N THR A 229 -1.57 -8.52 -18.86
CA THR A 229 -2.66 -8.83 -19.78
C THR A 229 -2.50 -10.24 -20.32
N ASN A 230 -3.56 -10.85 -20.85
CA ASN A 230 -3.52 -12.17 -21.46
C ASN A 230 -2.87 -12.14 -22.87
N VAL A 231 -2.62 -10.98 -23.43
CA VAL A 231 -1.85 -10.82 -24.68
C VAL A 231 -0.38 -10.62 -24.29
N LEU A 232 0.46 -11.62 -24.57
CA LEU A 232 1.87 -11.61 -24.16
C LEU A 232 2.60 -10.36 -24.66
N ASN A 233 2.34 -9.96 -25.91
CA ASN A 233 3.00 -8.82 -26.55
C ASN A 233 2.75 -7.47 -25.84
N ASP A 234 1.61 -7.31 -25.16
CA ASP A 234 1.22 -6.06 -24.50
C ASP A 234 1.89 -5.87 -23.14
N ASN A 235 2.62 -6.88 -22.68
CA ASN A 235 3.32 -6.83 -21.41
C ASN A 235 4.78 -6.41 -21.59
N SER A 236 5.30 -5.61 -20.64
CA SER A 236 6.74 -5.34 -20.60
C SER A 236 7.51 -6.61 -20.22
N TRP A 237 8.78 -6.70 -20.59
CA TRP A 237 9.66 -7.79 -20.17
C TRP A 237 9.79 -7.86 -18.65
N ALA A 238 9.75 -6.72 -17.95
CA ALA A 238 9.74 -6.66 -16.49
C ALA A 238 8.49 -7.32 -15.90
N THR A 239 7.30 -7.07 -16.47
CA THR A 239 6.05 -7.74 -16.06
C THR A 239 6.12 -9.24 -16.31
N ILE A 240 6.61 -9.67 -17.49
CA ILE A 240 6.79 -11.09 -17.81
C ILE A 240 7.74 -11.76 -16.82
N ARG A 241 8.81 -11.09 -16.45
CA ARG A 241 9.76 -11.57 -15.42
C ARG A 241 9.12 -11.72 -14.05
N GLU A 242 8.31 -10.76 -13.60
CA GLU A 242 7.59 -10.84 -12.32
C GLU A 242 6.63 -12.05 -12.30
N VAL A 243 5.86 -12.22 -13.37
CA VAL A 243 4.91 -13.36 -13.53
C VAL A 243 5.65 -14.69 -13.56
N SER A 244 6.74 -14.75 -14.31
CA SER A 244 7.60 -15.96 -14.41
C SER A 244 8.16 -16.33 -13.04
N SER A 245 8.74 -15.37 -12.32
CA SER A 245 9.33 -15.59 -10.98
C SER A 245 8.33 -16.09 -9.95
N ALA A 246 7.07 -15.71 -10.11
CA ALA A 246 5.96 -16.16 -9.27
C ALA A 246 5.42 -17.55 -9.67
N GLY A 247 5.92 -18.15 -10.76
CA GLY A 247 5.41 -19.42 -11.29
C GLY A 247 4.04 -19.32 -11.95
N LEU A 248 3.59 -18.11 -12.32
CA LEU A 248 2.24 -17.83 -12.79
C LEU A 248 2.12 -17.74 -14.33
N GLY A 249 3.20 -18.00 -15.08
CA GLY A 249 3.22 -17.82 -16.52
C GLY A 249 2.05 -18.48 -17.27
N ALA A 250 1.80 -19.74 -16.97
CA ALA A 250 0.72 -20.53 -17.59
C ALA A 250 -0.71 -20.07 -17.20
N ASN A 251 -0.85 -19.21 -16.18
CA ASN A 251 -2.15 -18.63 -15.83
C ASN A 251 -2.55 -17.48 -16.76
N TYR A 252 -1.59 -16.90 -17.49
CA TYR A 252 -1.81 -15.73 -18.33
C TYR A 252 -1.55 -16.01 -19.80
N TRP A 253 -0.60 -16.88 -20.13
CA TRP A 253 -0.14 -17.12 -21.50
C TRP A 253 -0.07 -18.60 -21.81
N ALA A 254 -0.08 -18.91 -23.10
CA ALA A 254 0.01 -20.27 -23.64
C ALA A 254 1.37 -20.52 -24.31
N VAL A 255 1.73 -21.80 -24.45
CA VAL A 255 2.86 -22.21 -25.30
C VAL A 255 2.59 -21.77 -26.73
N GLY A 256 3.57 -21.14 -27.37
CA GLY A 256 3.45 -20.56 -28.70
C GLY A 256 3.05 -19.08 -28.73
N ASP A 257 2.58 -18.49 -27.64
CA ASP A 257 2.33 -17.04 -27.55
C ASP A 257 3.61 -16.26 -27.83
N MET A 258 3.46 -15.12 -28.52
CA MET A 258 4.57 -14.37 -29.11
C MET A 258 4.70 -12.97 -28.51
N LYS A 259 5.96 -12.52 -28.40
CA LYS A 259 6.29 -11.12 -28.12
C LYS A 259 7.31 -10.63 -29.12
N SER A 260 6.98 -9.50 -29.77
CA SER A 260 7.86 -8.85 -30.74
C SER A 260 9.09 -8.26 -30.06
N ILE A 261 10.25 -8.46 -30.68
CA ILE A 261 11.53 -7.84 -30.32
C ILE A 261 12.21 -7.28 -31.56
N ILE A 262 13.12 -6.36 -31.36
CA ILE A 262 13.92 -5.78 -32.46
C ILE A 262 15.38 -6.16 -32.21
N LEU A 263 15.96 -6.92 -33.16
CA LEU A 263 17.39 -7.21 -33.19
C LEU A 263 18.10 -6.08 -33.90
N ASN A 264 19.12 -5.51 -33.28
CA ASN A 264 19.90 -4.42 -33.86
C ASN A 264 21.36 -4.48 -33.42
N GLY A 265 22.26 -4.54 -34.38
CA GLY A 265 23.70 -4.58 -34.12
C GLY A 265 24.45 -5.68 -34.87
N ALA A 266 25.76 -5.64 -34.75
CA ALA A 266 26.64 -6.63 -35.37
C ALA A 266 26.67 -7.95 -34.56
N VAL A 267 26.67 -9.07 -35.25
CA VAL A 267 26.88 -10.42 -34.71
C VAL A 267 27.89 -11.13 -35.59
N VAL A 268 29.12 -11.28 -35.11
CA VAL A 268 30.26 -11.98 -35.78
C VAL A 268 30.40 -11.66 -37.30
N GLY A 269 30.28 -10.40 -37.70
CA GLY A 269 30.44 -9.96 -39.09
C GLY A 269 29.12 -9.78 -39.86
N TYR A 270 27.99 -10.24 -39.34
CA TYR A 270 26.67 -9.92 -39.86
C TYR A 270 26.04 -8.80 -39.05
N THR A 271 25.28 -7.90 -39.67
CA THR A 271 24.61 -6.81 -39.00
C THR A 271 23.10 -6.94 -39.13
N PHE A 272 22.42 -7.05 -38.02
CA PHE A 272 20.97 -6.89 -37.94
C PHE A 272 20.62 -5.40 -37.90
N SER A 273 19.83 -4.94 -38.87
CA SER A 273 19.40 -3.54 -38.98
C SER A 273 17.92 -3.43 -38.61
N ASN A 274 17.65 -3.29 -37.33
CA ASN A 274 16.29 -3.18 -36.79
C ASN A 274 15.36 -4.35 -37.23
N LEU A 275 15.88 -5.57 -37.24
CA LEU A 275 15.11 -6.74 -37.61
C LEU A 275 14.03 -7.01 -36.57
N THR A 276 12.76 -6.85 -36.93
CA THR A 276 11.64 -7.24 -36.11
C THR A 276 11.41 -8.74 -36.19
N VAL A 277 11.51 -9.42 -35.06
CA VAL A 277 11.29 -10.87 -34.90
C VAL A 277 10.55 -11.17 -33.66
N ASN A 278 9.81 -12.26 -33.59
CA ASN A 278 9.07 -12.68 -32.38
C ASN A 278 9.87 -13.70 -31.58
N ALA A 279 9.95 -13.45 -30.25
CA ALA A 279 10.22 -14.46 -29.27
C ALA A 279 8.90 -15.16 -28.90
N PHE A 280 8.84 -16.49 -28.95
CA PHE A 280 7.65 -17.26 -28.62
C PHE A 280 7.91 -18.26 -27.50
N ILE A 281 6.87 -18.58 -26.70
CA ILE A 281 6.98 -19.46 -25.53
C ILE A 281 7.17 -20.90 -25.98
N LEU A 282 8.28 -21.54 -25.58
CA LEU A 282 8.54 -22.97 -25.77
C LEU A 282 7.91 -23.82 -24.67
N GLY A 283 7.85 -23.30 -23.45
CA GLY A 283 7.33 -24.01 -22.29
C GLY A 283 7.46 -23.22 -21.01
N PHE A 284 6.69 -23.65 -20.01
CA PHE A 284 6.71 -23.12 -18.65
C PHE A 284 7.35 -24.15 -17.72
N ASN A 285 8.25 -23.71 -16.85
CA ASN A 285 8.94 -24.61 -15.92
C ASN A 285 9.55 -25.84 -16.57
N HIS A 286 10.06 -25.67 -17.79
CA HIS A 286 10.65 -26.76 -18.55
C HIS A 286 11.75 -27.45 -17.75
N ASN A 287 11.65 -28.77 -17.60
CA ASN A 287 12.63 -29.62 -16.88
C ASN A 287 13.12 -29.01 -15.57
N SER A 288 12.19 -28.47 -14.76
CA SER A 288 12.49 -27.60 -13.62
C SER A 288 13.41 -28.23 -12.57
N ALA A 289 13.41 -29.56 -12.41
CA ALA A 289 14.30 -30.29 -11.51
C ALA A 289 15.80 -30.18 -11.91
N LYS A 290 16.09 -29.94 -13.18
CA LYS A 290 17.44 -29.79 -13.73
C LYS A 290 17.79 -28.36 -14.09
N GLU A 291 16.83 -27.61 -14.64
CA GLU A 291 17.03 -26.31 -15.25
C GLU A 291 16.59 -25.14 -14.33
N GLY A 292 15.95 -25.45 -13.21
CA GLY A 292 15.42 -24.48 -12.25
C GLY A 292 13.95 -24.16 -12.49
N ALA A 293 13.24 -23.88 -11.40
CA ALA A 293 11.81 -23.58 -11.41
C ALA A 293 11.51 -22.11 -11.76
N ASN A 294 10.23 -21.84 -12.01
CA ASN A 294 9.68 -20.49 -12.21
C ASN A 294 10.31 -19.76 -13.41
N LYS A 295 10.48 -20.49 -14.52
CA LYS A 295 11.04 -19.96 -15.78
C LYS A 295 10.06 -20.13 -16.93
N ILE A 296 10.02 -19.11 -17.80
CA ILE A 296 9.39 -19.18 -19.11
C ILE A 296 10.52 -19.24 -20.11
N HIS A 297 10.57 -20.31 -20.91
CA HIS A 297 11.58 -20.48 -21.97
C HIS A 297 11.01 -19.97 -23.27
N PHE A 298 11.79 -19.14 -23.95
CA PHE A 298 11.45 -18.56 -25.24
C PHE A 298 12.40 -19.04 -26.33
N GLN A 299 11.90 -19.16 -27.55
CA GLN A 299 12.71 -19.21 -28.75
C GLN A 299 12.54 -17.93 -29.56
N ILE A 300 13.63 -17.35 -30.05
CA ILE A 300 13.62 -16.24 -30.98
C ILE A 300 13.57 -16.87 -32.37
N GLY A 301 12.47 -16.73 -33.11
CA GLY A 301 12.40 -17.46 -34.33
C GLY A 301 11.07 -17.41 -35.09
N LYS A 302 10.37 -16.27 -35.09
CA LYS A 302 9.21 -16.07 -35.97
C LYS A 302 9.19 -14.66 -36.56
N ILE A 303 8.90 -14.55 -37.85
CA ILE A 303 8.53 -13.30 -38.53
C ILE A 303 7.08 -13.44 -38.97
N GLY A 304 6.19 -12.62 -38.36
CA GLY A 304 4.76 -12.92 -38.39
C GLY A 304 4.48 -14.27 -37.75
N SER A 305 3.84 -15.19 -38.46
CA SER A 305 3.60 -16.59 -38.04
C SER A 305 4.64 -17.58 -38.57
N THR A 306 5.52 -17.16 -39.47
CA THR A 306 6.51 -18.03 -40.13
C THR A 306 7.69 -18.29 -39.20
N ALA A 307 7.99 -19.56 -38.94
CA ALA A 307 9.18 -19.93 -38.18
C ALA A 307 10.43 -19.59 -38.98
N VAL A 308 11.39 -18.91 -38.37
CA VAL A 308 12.66 -18.52 -39.00
C VAL A 308 13.84 -18.87 -38.08
N ALA A 309 14.96 -19.15 -38.71
CA ALA A 309 16.25 -19.20 -38.06
C ALA A 309 17.05 -17.95 -38.46
N LEU A 310 17.81 -17.39 -37.52
CA LEU A 310 18.72 -16.28 -37.81
C LEU A 310 19.93 -16.80 -38.55
N CYS A 311 20.20 -16.25 -39.72
CA CYS A 311 21.31 -16.64 -40.57
C CYS A 311 22.27 -15.45 -40.77
N ASP A 312 23.51 -15.74 -41.10
CA ASP A 312 24.55 -14.75 -41.39
C ASP A 312 24.60 -14.32 -42.88
N SER A 313 23.64 -14.79 -43.65
CA SER A 313 23.49 -14.41 -45.07
C SER A 313 22.03 -14.60 -45.51
N GLN A 314 21.67 -14.08 -46.69
CA GLN A 314 20.34 -14.25 -47.26
C GLN A 314 20.00 -15.73 -47.51
N TYR A 315 20.98 -16.52 -47.86
CA TYR A 315 20.86 -17.97 -48.01
C TYR A 315 21.81 -18.62 -47.03
N ASN A 316 21.38 -19.64 -46.35
CA ASN A 316 22.24 -20.40 -45.45
C ASN A 316 23.36 -21.07 -46.27
N ASN A 317 24.58 -20.56 -46.14
CA ASN A 317 25.70 -20.99 -46.94
C ASN A 317 26.34 -22.27 -46.42
N TYR A 318 25.69 -23.41 -46.68
CA TYR A 318 26.29 -24.71 -46.40
C TYR A 318 27.72 -24.79 -46.94
N GLY A 319 28.67 -25.08 -46.08
CA GLY A 319 30.11 -25.14 -46.45
C GLY A 319 30.86 -23.82 -46.34
N SER A 320 30.19 -22.68 -46.09
CA SER A 320 30.89 -21.40 -45.94
C SER A 320 31.61 -21.33 -44.55
N SER A 321 32.60 -20.44 -44.48
CA SER A 321 33.29 -20.11 -43.25
C SER A 321 32.68 -18.89 -42.54
N ALA A 322 31.43 -18.55 -42.81
CA ALA A 322 30.72 -17.42 -42.26
C ALA A 322 30.44 -17.58 -40.74
N GLY A 323 29.90 -16.57 -40.11
CA GLY A 323 29.92 -16.39 -38.68
C GLY A 323 29.04 -17.32 -37.85
N PHE A 324 27.85 -17.74 -38.35
CA PHE A 324 26.91 -18.57 -37.58
C PHE A 324 27.23 -20.06 -37.69
N ARG A 325 28.37 -20.42 -37.15
CA ARG A 325 28.93 -21.78 -37.17
C ARG A 325 29.20 -22.24 -35.73
N MET A 326 29.21 -23.56 -35.52
CA MET A 326 29.44 -24.12 -34.19
C MET A 326 30.87 -23.88 -33.74
N ASN A 327 31.87 -24.06 -34.61
CA ASN A 327 33.28 -23.80 -34.36
C ASN A 327 33.99 -23.18 -35.57
N THR A 328 35.10 -22.48 -35.33
CA THR A 328 35.92 -21.87 -36.37
C THR A 328 36.72 -22.89 -37.18
N SER A 329 36.98 -24.07 -36.59
CA SER A 329 37.59 -25.23 -37.21
C SER A 329 36.58 -26.39 -37.25
N ASN A 330 36.80 -27.36 -38.11
CA ASN A 330 35.92 -28.51 -38.28
C ASN A 330 36.18 -29.55 -37.18
N THR A 331 35.76 -29.23 -35.94
CA THR A 331 35.84 -30.11 -34.77
C THR A 331 34.69 -29.85 -33.82
N ASN A 332 34.21 -30.89 -33.15
CA ASN A 332 33.26 -30.78 -32.05
C ASN A 332 33.92 -30.97 -30.68
N SER A 333 35.26 -30.93 -30.60
CA SER A 333 36.01 -31.02 -29.35
C SER A 333 35.60 -29.91 -28.40
N GLY A 334 35.41 -30.28 -27.12
CA GLY A 334 34.88 -29.38 -26.08
C GLY A 334 33.37 -29.24 -26.08
N GLY A 335 32.69 -29.91 -27.05
CA GLY A 335 31.20 -29.94 -27.12
C GLY A 335 30.54 -28.58 -27.14
N TRP A 336 29.38 -28.52 -26.53
CA TRP A 336 28.65 -27.24 -26.39
C TRP A 336 29.42 -26.22 -25.54
N ASN A 337 30.02 -26.66 -24.41
CA ASN A 337 30.68 -25.76 -23.46
C ASN A 337 31.75 -24.88 -24.11
N ASP A 338 32.57 -25.46 -25.01
CA ASP A 338 33.70 -24.77 -25.59
C ASP A 338 33.41 -24.24 -27.00
N SER A 339 32.21 -24.47 -27.55
CA SER A 339 31.85 -24.05 -28.91
C SER A 339 31.98 -22.53 -29.09
N TYR A 340 32.45 -22.15 -30.28
CA TYR A 340 32.47 -20.75 -30.74
C TYR A 340 31.05 -20.16 -30.77
N MET A 341 30.06 -20.98 -31.13
CA MET A 341 28.63 -20.61 -31.10
C MET A 341 28.26 -20.11 -29.70
N ARG A 342 28.47 -20.93 -28.66
CA ARG A 342 28.08 -20.56 -27.27
C ARG A 342 28.85 -19.33 -26.79
N LYS A 343 30.17 -19.34 -26.96
CA LYS A 343 31.05 -18.31 -26.39
C LYS A 343 31.00 -16.98 -27.10
N THR A 344 31.01 -17.00 -28.41
CA THR A 344 31.19 -15.80 -29.27
C THR A 344 29.90 -15.38 -29.95
N VAL A 345 29.27 -16.30 -30.74
CA VAL A 345 28.07 -15.95 -31.52
C VAL A 345 26.92 -15.56 -30.55
N LEU A 346 26.62 -16.39 -29.55
CA LEU A 346 25.59 -16.09 -28.57
C LEU A 346 26.07 -15.15 -27.47
N GLY A 347 27.36 -15.16 -27.12
CA GLY A 347 27.96 -14.24 -26.16
C GLY A 347 27.80 -14.67 -24.71
N ASN A 348 27.64 -15.97 -24.39
CA ASN A 348 27.45 -16.48 -23.02
C ASN A 348 28.68 -16.37 -22.10
N THR A 349 29.80 -15.89 -22.55
CA THR A 349 30.94 -15.55 -21.70
C THR A 349 30.70 -14.33 -20.85
N ASN A 350 29.69 -13.53 -21.19
CA ASN A 350 29.34 -12.27 -20.53
C ASN A 350 27.92 -12.33 -19.97
N THR A 351 27.56 -11.35 -19.13
CA THR A 351 26.21 -11.20 -18.63
C THR A 351 25.34 -10.41 -19.60
N PRO A 352 24.01 -10.58 -19.60
CA PRO A 352 23.12 -9.82 -20.50
C PRO A 352 23.19 -8.29 -20.27
N THR A 353 23.49 -7.84 -19.05
CA THR A 353 23.61 -6.41 -18.72
C THR A 353 24.95 -5.81 -19.18
N ASN A 354 25.96 -6.65 -19.40
CA ASN A 354 27.25 -6.27 -19.97
C ASN A 354 27.64 -7.27 -21.08
N PRO A 355 26.93 -7.26 -22.23
CA PRO A 355 27.06 -8.29 -23.25
C PRO A 355 28.43 -8.21 -23.94
N LEU A 356 28.88 -9.37 -24.47
CA LEU A 356 30.01 -9.42 -25.35
C LEU A 356 29.69 -8.64 -26.64
N ALA A 357 30.54 -7.70 -27.01
CA ALA A 357 30.35 -6.96 -28.25
C ALA A 357 30.31 -7.91 -29.48
N ASN A 358 29.57 -7.54 -30.51
CA ASN A 358 29.39 -8.33 -31.73
C ASN A 358 28.84 -9.74 -31.50
N SER A 359 28.00 -9.92 -30.45
CA SER A 359 27.28 -11.15 -30.17
C SER A 359 25.77 -10.97 -30.31
N LEU A 360 25.03 -12.09 -30.44
CA LEU A 360 23.57 -12.04 -30.48
C LEU A 360 22.99 -11.43 -29.16
N MET A 361 23.63 -11.71 -28.03
CA MET A 361 23.26 -11.08 -26.77
C MET A 361 23.30 -9.56 -26.85
N ALA A 362 24.31 -8.98 -27.49
CA ALA A 362 24.43 -7.52 -27.63
C ALA A 362 23.37 -6.94 -28.57
N ALA A 363 22.91 -7.71 -29.55
CA ALA A 363 21.89 -7.29 -30.52
C ALA A 363 20.46 -7.34 -29.98
N LEU A 364 20.23 -7.98 -28.79
CA LEU A 364 18.93 -8.02 -28.11
C LEU A 364 18.57 -6.68 -27.49
N PRO A 365 17.26 -6.35 -27.38
CA PRO A 365 16.80 -5.17 -26.66
C PRO A 365 17.29 -5.11 -25.21
N SER A 366 17.67 -3.93 -24.74
CA SER A 366 18.24 -3.75 -23.41
C SER A 366 17.26 -4.08 -22.27
N ASP A 367 15.96 -3.83 -22.48
CA ASP A 367 14.90 -4.15 -21.49
C ASP A 367 14.67 -5.67 -21.37
N LEU A 368 14.81 -6.43 -22.47
CA LEU A 368 14.85 -7.89 -22.42
C LEU A 368 16.10 -8.37 -21.68
N ARG A 369 17.28 -7.87 -22.06
CA ARG A 369 18.56 -8.25 -21.44
C ARG A 369 18.58 -7.99 -19.93
N ALA A 370 17.94 -6.91 -19.46
CA ALA A 370 17.87 -6.55 -18.04
C ALA A 370 17.11 -7.59 -17.18
N VAL A 371 16.27 -8.43 -17.78
CA VAL A 371 15.42 -9.39 -17.06
C VAL A 371 15.73 -10.86 -17.38
N MET A 372 16.62 -11.13 -18.34
CA MET A 372 17.03 -12.50 -18.67
C MET A 372 17.61 -13.21 -17.43
N GLN A 373 17.30 -14.48 -17.31
CA GLN A 373 17.81 -15.33 -16.23
C GLN A 373 18.60 -16.49 -16.79
N PRO A 374 19.67 -16.89 -16.14
CA PRO A 374 20.42 -18.04 -16.58
C PRO A 374 19.61 -19.32 -16.36
N VAL A 375 19.87 -20.32 -17.20
CA VAL A 375 19.34 -21.66 -17.09
C VAL A 375 20.48 -22.68 -17.15
N THR A 376 20.37 -23.75 -16.37
CA THR A 376 21.31 -24.87 -16.43
C THR A 376 20.91 -25.77 -17.60
N LYS A 377 21.84 -26.00 -18.53
CA LYS A 377 21.67 -26.91 -19.65
C LYS A 377 22.67 -28.06 -19.57
N TYR A 378 22.18 -29.26 -19.81
CA TYR A 378 23.01 -30.48 -19.84
C TYR A 378 23.21 -30.89 -21.30
N THR A 379 24.46 -31.06 -21.70
CA THR A 379 24.83 -31.42 -23.06
C THR A 379 26.16 -32.18 -23.04
N ASP A 380 26.48 -32.93 -24.06
CA ASP A 380 27.86 -33.44 -24.25
C ASP A 380 28.80 -32.24 -24.40
N ASN A 381 29.63 -32.04 -23.40
CA ASN A 381 30.62 -30.98 -23.32
C ASN A 381 32.04 -31.44 -23.59
N THR A 382 32.20 -32.65 -24.15
CA THR A 382 33.47 -33.22 -24.57
C THR A 382 33.56 -33.38 -26.08
N GLY A 383 32.51 -33.88 -26.74
CA GLY A 383 32.50 -34.23 -28.16
C GLY A 383 33.50 -35.37 -28.49
N ASN A 384 34.26 -35.24 -29.58
CA ASN A 384 35.31 -36.14 -29.99
C ASN A 384 34.87 -37.60 -30.18
N SER A 385 33.74 -37.84 -30.84
CA SER A 385 33.18 -39.16 -31.12
C SER A 385 32.92 -39.99 -29.84
N SER A 386 32.61 -39.37 -28.73
CA SER A 386 32.37 -40.05 -27.47
C SER A 386 30.87 -40.13 -27.10
N ASN A 387 30.47 -41.29 -26.56
CA ASN A 387 29.11 -41.56 -26.13
C ASN A 387 29.09 -42.03 -24.66
N SER A 388 29.61 -41.18 -23.78
CA SER A 388 29.79 -41.46 -22.37
C SER A 388 28.89 -40.56 -21.51
N SER A 389 28.39 -41.10 -20.42
CA SER A 389 27.57 -40.33 -19.42
C SER A 389 28.38 -39.23 -18.75
N GLY A 390 29.69 -39.41 -18.54
CA GLY A 390 30.57 -38.41 -17.94
C GLY A 390 30.78 -37.18 -18.82
N ASN A 391 30.50 -37.27 -20.12
CA ASN A 391 30.58 -36.13 -21.06
C ASN A 391 29.39 -35.19 -20.96
N VAL A 392 28.25 -35.68 -20.46
CA VAL A 392 27.02 -34.88 -20.32
C VAL A 392 27.05 -34.10 -19.02
N THR A 393 27.52 -32.88 -19.12
CA THR A 393 27.75 -31.99 -17.98
C THR A 393 26.91 -30.70 -18.12
N ALA A 394 26.87 -29.94 -17.05
CA ALA A 394 26.07 -28.71 -16.97
C ALA A 394 26.82 -27.50 -17.55
N THR A 395 26.11 -26.65 -18.27
CA THR A 395 26.50 -25.26 -18.54
C THR A 395 25.43 -24.32 -17.99
N THR A 396 25.82 -23.10 -17.68
CA THR A 396 24.88 -22.04 -17.29
C THR A 396 24.82 -21.03 -18.44
N ASP A 397 23.64 -20.88 -19.04
CA ASP A 397 23.48 -20.12 -20.27
C ASP A 397 22.28 -19.17 -20.17
N TYR A 398 22.43 -17.95 -20.73
CA TYR A 398 21.33 -17.00 -20.91
C TYR A 398 20.69 -17.16 -22.30
N LEU A 399 21.52 -17.42 -23.32
CA LEU A 399 21.12 -17.84 -24.67
C LEU A 399 21.68 -19.21 -24.95
N PHE A 400 20.90 -20.08 -25.54
CA PHE A 400 21.34 -21.45 -25.89
C PHE A 400 20.63 -21.96 -27.14
N LEU A 401 21.29 -22.84 -27.88
CA LEU A 401 20.61 -23.63 -28.88
C LEU A 401 19.86 -24.78 -28.22
N LEU A 402 18.82 -25.28 -28.86
CA LEU A 402 18.11 -26.46 -28.36
C LEU A 402 18.98 -27.71 -28.63
N ALA A 403 18.82 -28.73 -27.79
CA ALA A 403 19.41 -30.04 -28.00
C ALA A 403 18.52 -30.92 -28.90
N GLU A 404 19.09 -31.98 -29.47
CA GLU A 404 18.31 -32.92 -30.30
C GLU A 404 17.11 -33.47 -29.56
N PHE A 405 17.29 -33.95 -28.32
CA PHE A 405 16.19 -34.48 -27.52
C PHE A 405 15.12 -33.44 -27.15
N GLU A 406 15.54 -32.18 -26.93
CA GLU A 406 14.62 -31.08 -26.59
C GLU A 406 13.67 -30.73 -27.74
N VAL A 407 14.07 -30.98 -28.99
CA VAL A 407 13.27 -30.75 -30.20
C VAL A 407 12.47 -31.99 -30.57
N PHE A 408 13.09 -33.17 -30.58
CA PHE A 408 12.52 -34.36 -31.18
C PHE A 408 11.83 -35.28 -30.16
N GLY A 409 12.16 -35.18 -28.84
CA GLY A 409 11.70 -36.13 -27.81
C GLY A 409 12.34 -37.51 -27.96
N THR A 410 13.18 -37.68 -28.96
CA THR A 410 13.98 -38.86 -29.26
C THR A 410 15.38 -38.42 -29.66
N ARG A 411 16.30 -39.34 -29.64
CA ARG A 411 17.69 -39.11 -30.02
C ARG A 411 18.06 -40.02 -31.21
N SER A 412 18.69 -39.47 -32.24
CA SER A 412 19.22 -40.26 -33.35
C SER A 412 20.77 -40.21 -33.43
N GLY A 413 21.37 -39.08 -33.05
CA GLY A 413 22.82 -38.91 -33.17
C GLY A 413 23.51 -38.08 -32.10
N ALA A 414 22.81 -37.55 -31.13
CA ALA A 414 23.41 -36.96 -29.92
C ALA A 414 23.91 -38.05 -28.96
N ASN A 415 24.77 -37.70 -28.00
CA ASN A 415 25.20 -38.59 -26.93
C ASN A 415 23.96 -39.17 -26.22
N GLN A 416 23.94 -40.53 -26.06
CA GLN A 416 22.78 -41.25 -25.55
C GLN A 416 22.35 -40.82 -24.12
N TYR A 417 23.26 -40.28 -23.37
CA TYR A 417 23.00 -39.87 -21.97
C TYR A 417 22.41 -38.47 -21.86
N GLU A 418 22.36 -37.65 -22.93
CA GLU A 418 21.71 -36.36 -22.94
C GLU A 418 20.25 -36.49 -22.57
N GLN A 419 19.52 -37.50 -23.06
CA GLN A 419 18.12 -37.75 -22.77
C GLN A 419 17.83 -37.94 -21.27
N ASN A 420 18.79 -38.36 -20.46
CA ASN A 420 18.65 -38.56 -19.01
C ASN A 420 18.55 -37.24 -18.23
N SER A 421 18.95 -36.13 -18.84
CA SER A 421 18.99 -34.83 -18.24
C SER A 421 18.21 -33.77 -19.01
N GLN A 422 17.61 -34.13 -20.13
CA GLN A 422 16.84 -33.24 -21.01
C GLN A 422 15.36 -33.68 -21.05
N ALA A 423 14.50 -32.78 -21.46
CA ALA A 423 13.08 -33.04 -21.73
C ALA A 423 12.70 -32.38 -23.08
N GLN A 424 11.74 -32.93 -23.79
CA GLN A 424 11.20 -32.30 -24.98
C GLN A 424 10.38 -31.06 -24.59
N TYR A 425 10.59 -29.94 -25.27
CA TYR A 425 9.80 -28.74 -25.06
C TYR A 425 8.34 -28.95 -25.46
N ASP A 426 7.43 -28.40 -24.66
CA ASP A 426 5.98 -28.52 -24.86
C ASP A 426 5.55 -28.05 -26.24
N TYR A 427 6.20 -27.00 -26.78
CA TYR A 427 5.94 -26.49 -28.13
C TYR A 427 6.13 -27.59 -29.17
N TYR A 428 7.24 -28.31 -29.16
CA TYR A 428 7.56 -29.38 -30.15
C TYR A 428 6.79 -30.68 -29.83
N LYS A 429 6.54 -30.97 -28.55
CA LYS A 429 5.72 -32.09 -28.11
C LYS A 429 4.28 -31.98 -28.61
N ALA A 430 3.76 -30.75 -28.76
CA ALA A 430 2.45 -30.47 -29.35
C ALA A 430 2.39 -30.66 -30.85
N GLY A 431 3.48 -31.08 -31.53
CA GLY A 431 3.52 -31.37 -32.98
C GLY A 431 3.77 -30.13 -33.84
N ASN A 432 4.18 -28.99 -33.25
CA ASN A 432 4.53 -27.83 -34.08
C ASN A 432 5.71 -28.10 -34.99
N SER A 433 5.72 -27.40 -36.13
CA SER A 433 6.76 -27.56 -37.18
C SER A 433 8.16 -27.28 -36.63
N ARG A 434 9.13 -28.09 -37.04
CA ARG A 434 10.56 -27.89 -36.78
C ARG A 434 11.26 -27.19 -37.93
N VAL A 435 10.60 -27.09 -39.11
CA VAL A 435 11.15 -26.37 -40.28
C VAL A 435 11.23 -24.90 -39.94
N ALA A 436 12.38 -24.30 -40.18
CA ALA A 436 12.60 -22.87 -40.09
C ALA A 436 13.07 -22.32 -41.46
N ASN A 437 12.66 -21.11 -41.78
CA ASN A 437 13.08 -20.39 -42.96
C ASN A 437 14.18 -19.37 -42.63
N ASN A 438 14.91 -18.92 -43.65
CA ASN A 438 15.90 -17.86 -43.47
C ASN A 438 15.20 -16.55 -43.06
N HIS A 439 15.68 -15.87 -42.03
CA HIS A 439 15.10 -14.61 -41.52
C HIS A 439 15.05 -13.49 -42.56
N SER A 440 15.93 -13.50 -43.57
CA SER A 440 15.98 -12.52 -44.64
C SER A 440 15.37 -13.03 -45.95
N ALA A 441 14.95 -14.31 -45.99
CA ALA A 441 14.27 -14.94 -47.12
C ALA A 441 13.22 -15.94 -46.57
N VAL A 442 12.11 -15.41 -46.04
CA VAL A 442 11.12 -16.16 -45.24
C VAL A 442 10.36 -17.26 -46.00
N SER A 443 10.56 -17.40 -47.31
CA SER A 443 10.06 -18.50 -48.13
C SER A 443 11.10 -19.62 -48.34
N THR A 444 12.34 -19.45 -47.90
CA THR A 444 13.44 -20.39 -48.13
C THR A 444 13.76 -21.15 -46.88
N ALA A 445 13.43 -22.43 -46.82
CA ALA A 445 13.77 -23.30 -45.71
C ALA A 445 15.30 -23.42 -45.57
N VAL A 446 15.77 -23.36 -44.34
CA VAL A 446 17.17 -23.51 -43.97
C VAL A 446 17.31 -24.51 -42.84
N TRP A 447 18.47 -25.14 -42.76
CA TRP A 447 18.80 -25.93 -41.59
C TRP A 447 19.35 -25.02 -40.47
N TRP A 448 19.11 -25.45 -39.21
CA TRP A 448 19.51 -24.67 -38.06
C TRP A 448 20.16 -25.55 -36.98
N TRP A 449 21.15 -24.99 -36.30
CA TRP A 449 22.00 -25.72 -35.38
C TRP A 449 21.26 -26.12 -34.11
N LEU A 450 21.62 -27.35 -33.64
CA LEU A 450 21.38 -27.84 -32.31
C LEU A 450 22.69 -27.89 -31.52
N ARG A 451 22.63 -27.75 -30.20
CA ARG A 451 23.84 -27.73 -29.36
C ARG A 451 24.48 -29.10 -29.17
N SER A 452 23.80 -30.21 -29.48
CA SER A 452 24.29 -31.58 -29.29
C SER A 452 25.40 -31.91 -30.28
N PRO A 453 26.63 -32.28 -29.84
CA PRO A 453 27.61 -32.89 -30.71
C PRO A 453 27.14 -34.24 -31.25
N TYR A 454 27.54 -34.58 -32.43
CA TYR A 454 27.29 -35.91 -33.00
C TYR A 454 28.24 -36.95 -32.35
N TYR A 455 27.65 -37.99 -31.74
CA TYR A 455 28.41 -38.93 -30.91
C TYR A 455 29.36 -39.85 -31.72
N ASN A 456 29.13 -39.99 -33.03
CA ASN A 456 29.90 -40.90 -33.89
C ASN A 456 30.74 -40.12 -34.92
N GLY A 457 31.22 -38.94 -34.54
CA GLY A 457 32.12 -38.16 -35.41
C GLY A 457 32.66 -36.93 -34.67
N SER A 458 33.98 -36.70 -34.78
CA SER A 458 34.67 -35.62 -34.06
C SER A 458 34.50 -34.24 -34.68
N ASN A 459 33.80 -34.15 -35.84
CA ASN A 459 33.71 -32.94 -36.65
C ASN A 459 32.30 -32.33 -36.68
N TYR A 460 31.30 -32.99 -36.09
CA TYR A 460 29.91 -32.71 -36.40
C TYR A 460 29.12 -32.28 -35.16
N PHE A 461 28.16 -31.36 -35.38
CA PHE A 461 27.06 -31.09 -34.48
C PHE A 461 25.72 -31.47 -35.12
N ARG A 462 24.70 -31.68 -34.30
CA ARG A 462 23.34 -31.92 -34.81
C ARG A 462 22.72 -30.63 -35.33
N PHE A 463 21.79 -30.77 -36.27
CA PHE A 463 20.94 -29.69 -36.77
C PHE A 463 19.55 -30.22 -37.15
N VAL A 464 18.60 -29.32 -37.30
CA VAL A 464 17.31 -29.58 -37.91
C VAL A 464 17.42 -29.23 -39.41
N ASN A 465 17.07 -30.17 -40.26
CA ASN A 465 17.15 -30.04 -41.70
C ASN A 465 15.98 -29.22 -42.28
N THR A 466 16.06 -28.85 -43.56
CA THR A 466 15.05 -28.07 -44.28
C THR A 466 13.68 -28.76 -44.36
N ASP A 467 13.60 -30.05 -44.19
CA ASP A 467 12.38 -30.84 -44.12
C ASP A 467 11.90 -31.09 -42.68
N GLY A 468 12.61 -30.56 -41.67
CA GLY A 468 12.31 -30.73 -40.25
C GLY A 468 12.84 -32.01 -39.62
N SER A 469 13.61 -32.83 -40.37
CA SER A 469 14.28 -34.02 -39.87
C SER A 469 15.56 -33.67 -39.08
N SER A 470 16.06 -34.63 -38.27
CA SER A 470 17.32 -34.50 -37.53
C SER A 470 18.47 -35.00 -38.38
N ASP A 471 19.54 -34.20 -38.54
CA ASP A 471 20.74 -34.57 -39.24
C ASP A 471 21.99 -33.98 -38.54
N TYR A 472 23.18 -34.10 -39.17
CA TYR A 472 24.44 -33.59 -38.63
C TYR A 472 25.28 -32.90 -39.71
N GLY A 473 26.05 -31.91 -39.32
CA GLY A 473 26.89 -31.14 -40.24
C GLY A 473 28.24 -30.76 -39.62
N ASN A 474 29.18 -30.43 -40.53
CA ASN A 474 30.52 -29.99 -40.11
C ASN A 474 30.44 -28.76 -39.20
N ALA A 475 31.14 -28.79 -38.06
CA ALA A 475 31.15 -27.73 -37.07
C ALA A 475 31.54 -26.34 -37.60
N SER A 476 32.32 -26.32 -38.72
CA SER A 476 32.78 -25.10 -39.38
C SER A 476 31.81 -24.58 -40.45
N TYR A 477 30.70 -25.27 -40.72
CA TYR A 477 29.70 -24.80 -41.69
C TYR A 477 28.77 -23.74 -41.10
N SER A 478 28.29 -22.86 -41.95
CA SER A 478 27.24 -21.90 -41.58
C SER A 478 25.88 -22.57 -41.54
N ALA A 479 25.09 -22.26 -40.54
CA ALA A 479 23.69 -22.59 -40.45
C ALA A 479 22.93 -21.58 -39.64
N GLY A 480 21.61 -21.69 -39.61
CA GLY A 480 20.76 -20.85 -38.76
C GLY A 480 20.93 -21.12 -37.29
N VAL A 481 20.58 -20.12 -36.47
CA VAL A 481 20.54 -20.19 -34.98
C VAL A 481 19.21 -19.75 -34.48
#